data_e1c91b27b1e33a3a76854ab73846a5e1
#
_entry.id   e1c91b27b1e33a3a76854ab73846a5e1
#
_cell.length_a   1.000
_cell.length_b   1.000
_cell.length_c   1.000
_cell.angle_alpha   90.00
_cell.angle_beta   90.00
_cell.angle_gamma   90.00
#
_symmetry.space_group_name_H-M   'P 1'
#
loop_
_entity.id
_entity.type
_entity.pdbx_description
1 polymer ?
#
loop_
_entity_poly.entity_id
_entity_poly.type
_entity_poly.pdbx_seq_one_letter_code
_entity_poly.pdbx_strand_id
1 'polypeptide(L)'
;MNVVASPALRLRKLTVADNPAIAHVIRQVSAEYGLTADKGYTVADPNLDELYQVYSQPGHAYWVVEYEGEVVGGGGIAPLAGSESDICELQKMYFLPAIRGKGLAKKLALMAMEQAREMGFK
;
A
#
# COMPACT_ATOMS: atom_id res chain seq x y z
N MET A 1 19.95 -12.62 27.20
CA MET A 1 20.29 -13.04 25.85
C MET A 1 19.24 -12.59 24.87
N ASN A 2 19.70 -12.08 23.78
CA ASN A 2 18.79 -11.69 22.76
C ASN A 2 18.46 -12.84 21.85
N VAL A 3 17.23 -13.12 21.80
CA VAL A 3 16.77 -13.97 20.75
C VAL A 3 16.55 -13.05 19.57
N VAL A 4 17.39 -13.18 18.60
CA VAL A 4 17.15 -12.45 17.38
C VAL A 4 16.03 -13.15 16.70
N ALA A 5 14.88 -12.60 16.86
CA ALA A 5 13.76 -13.04 16.10
C ALA A 5 14.10 -12.86 14.63
N SER A 6 13.37 -13.55 13.79
CA SER A 6 13.39 -13.23 12.37
C SER A 6 13.17 -11.74 12.20
N PRO A 7 13.67 -11.14 11.15
CA PRO A 7 13.51 -9.73 10.90
C PRO A 7 12.04 -9.34 11.07
N ALA A 8 11.82 -8.24 11.75
CA ALA A 8 10.48 -7.83 12.08
C ALA A 8 9.78 -7.26 10.86
N LEU A 9 8.89 -8.05 10.29
CA LEU A 9 7.96 -7.57 9.28
C LEU A 9 6.73 -7.06 9.98
N ARG A 10 6.35 -5.82 9.73
CA ARG A 10 5.19 -5.21 10.36
C ARG A 10 4.28 -4.63 9.30
N LEU A 11 2.99 -4.88 9.46
CA LEU A 11 1.97 -4.18 8.69
C LEU A 11 1.40 -3.11 9.61
N ARG A 12 1.43 -1.87 9.16
CA ARG A 12 0.88 -0.74 9.92
C ARG A 12 0.31 0.30 9.00
N LYS A 13 -0.48 1.20 9.54
CA LYS A 13 -1.07 2.25 8.72
C LYS A 13 0.00 3.24 8.25
N LEU A 14 -0.21 3.77 7.05
CA LEU A 14 0.64 4.80 6.47
C LEU A 14 0.61 6.06 7.33
N THR A 15 1.77 6.68 7.51
CA THR A 15 1.87 7.99 8.15
C THR A 15 2.43 9.00 7.15
N VAL A 16 2.32 10.27 7.47
CA VAL A 16 2.81 11.32 6.56
C VAL A 16 4.32 11.19 6.34
N ALA A 17 5.05 10.74 7.34
CA ALA A 17 6.49 10.54 7.22
C ALA A 17 6.87 9.46 6.22
N ASP A 18 5.93 8.57 5.88
CA ASP A 18 6.17 7.48 4.95
C ASP A 18 6.06 7.90 3.48
N ASN A 19 5.53 9.09 3.20
CA ASN A 19 5.30 9.51 1.82
C ASN A 19 6.50 9.29 0.89
N PRO A 20 7.71 9.74 1.24
CA PRO A 20 8.85 9.54 0.34
C PRO A 20 9.20 8.07 0.15
N ALA A 21 9.14 7.29 1.22
CA ALA A 21 9.54 5.89 1.17
C ALA A 21 8.58 5.05 0.33
N ILE A 22 7.27 5.24 0.51
CA ILE A 22 6.31 4.45 -0.26
C ILE A 22 6.30 4.86 -1.74
N ALA A 23 6.49 6.14 -2.01
CA ALA A 23 6.60 6.60 -3.41
C ALA A 23 7.82 5.95 -4.08
N HIS A 24 8.93 5.84 -3.34
CA HIS A 24 10.13 5.18 -3.86
C HIS A 24 9.87 3.71 -4.18
N VAL A 25 9.18 3.00 -3.28
CA VAL A 25 8.83 1.59 -3.50
C VAL A 25 7.98 1.44 -4.77
N ILE A 26 6.96 2.28 -4.91
CA ILE A 26 6.08 2.20 -6.08
C ILE A 26 6.86 2.44 -7.37
N ARG A 27 7.73 3.45 -7.38
CA ARG A 27 8.54 3.74 -8.56
C ARG A 27 9.52 2.62 -8.87
N GLN A 28 10.14 2.04 -7.84
CA GLN A 28 11.10 0.97 -8.02
C GLN A 28 10.44 -0.30 -8.57
N VAL A 29 9.29 -0.70 -8.01
CA VAL A 29 8.58 -1.88 -8.48
C VAL A 29 8.03 -1.63 -9.88
N SER A 30 7.51 -0.44 -10.13
CA SER A 30 7.00 -0.10 -11.47
C SER A 30 8.10 -0.19 -12.52
N ALA A 31 9.29 0.31 -12.21
CA ALA A 31 10.42 0.24 -13.13
C ALA A 31 10.83 -1.21 -13.39
N GLU A 32 10.74 -2.06 -12.37
CA GLU A 32 11.06 -3.48 -12.50
C GLU A 32 10.20 -4.15 -13.57
N TYR A 33 8.95 -3.71 -13.71
CA TYR A 33 8.01 -4.29 -14.68
C TYR A 33 7.88 -3.44 -15.95
N GLY A 34 8.72 -2.42 -16.11
CA GLY A 34 8.68 -1.56 -17.28
C GLY A 34 7.47 -0.61 -17.30
N LEU A 35 6.84 -0.38 -16.18
CA LEU A 35 5.66 0.48 -16.07
C LEU A 35 6.11 1.92 -15.86
N THR A 36 6.17 2.69 -16.91
CA THR A 36 6.68 4.06 -16.86
C THR A 36 5.54 5.08 -16.91
N ALA A 37 5.84 6.30 -16.48
CA ALA A 37 4.85 7.37 -16.39
C ALA A 37 4.17 7.69 -17.72
N ASP A 38 4.90 7.58 -18.83
CA ASP A 38 4.36 7.87 -20.15
C ASP A 38 3.30 6.87 -20.59
N LYS A 39 3.17 5.75 -19.90
CA LYS A 39 2.15 4.73 -20.20
C LYS A 39 0.92 4.81 -19.31
N GLY A 40 0.82 5.84 -18.46
CA GLY A 40 -0.37 6.07 -17.65
C GLY A 40 -0.59 5.18 -16.44
N TYR A 41 0.46 4.52 -15.96
CA TYR A 41 0.36 3.68 -14.77
C TYR A 41 0.42 4.52 -13.49
N THR A 42 0.30 3.87 -12.33
CA THR A 42 0.32 4.52 -11.02
C THR A 42 1.47 5.51 -10.88
N VAL A 43 2.62 5.21 -11.48
CA VAL A 43 3.80 6.06 -11.38
C VAL A 43 3.56 7.43 -12.05
N ALA A 44 2.53 7.56 -12.88
CA ALA A 44 2.16 8.84 -13.49
C ALA A 44 1.22 9.66 -12.62
N ASP A 45 0.76 9.10 -11.50
CA ASP A 45 -0.16 9.79 -10.60
C ASP A 45 0.52 11.04 -10.01
N PRO A 46 -0.05 12.23 -10.21
CA PRO A 46 0.58 13.46 -9.70
C PRO A 46 0.63 13.51 -8.17
N ASN A 47 -0.17 12.69 -7.49
CA ASN A 47 -0.21 12.66 -6.04
C ASN A 47 0.64 11.53 -5.43
N LEU A 48 1.52 10.92 -6.23
CA LEU A 48 2.30 9.78 -5.76
C LEU A 48 3.16 10.11 -4.54
N ASP A 49 3.66 11.33 -4.44
CA ASP A 49 4.48 11.74 -3.30
C ASP A 49 3.66 12.22 -2.10
N GLU A 50 2.33 12.15 -2.20
CA GLU A 50 1.42 12.62 -1.15
C GLU A 50 0.39 11.56 -0.81
N LEU A 51 0.80 10.29 -0.77
CA LEU A 51 -0.15 9.19 -0.55
C LEU A 51 -0.87 9.29 0.79
N TYR A 52 -0.20 9.77 1.83
CA TYR A 52 -0.86 9.93 3.11
C TYR A 52 -2.07 10.86 2.98
N GLN A 53 -1.89 11.97 2.28
CA GLN A 53 -2.97 12.92 2.08
C GLN A 53 -4.13 12.32 1.28
N VAL A 54 -3.80 11.55 0.24
CA VAL A 54 -4.81 10.89 -0.59
C VAL A 54 -5.61 9.88 0.24
N TYR A 55 -4.91 9.05 1.01
CA TYR A 55 -5.56 7.95 1.73
C TYR A 55 -6.03 8.32 3.13
N SER A 56 -5.98 9.61 3.48
CA SER A 56 -6.58 10.11 4.71
C SER A 56 -8.02 10.56 4.51
N GLN A 57 -8.53 10.52 3.30
CA GLN A 57 -9.90 10.91 3.00
C GLN A 57 -10.88 9.83 3.47
N PRO A 58 -12.14 10.20 3.75
CA PRO A 58 -13.15 9.21 4.13
C PRO A 58 -13.25 8.09 3.10
N GLY A 59 -13.39 6.88 3.56
CA GLY A 59 -13.49 5.71 2.68
C GLY A 59 -12.17 5.21 2.14
N HIS A 60 -11.06 5.85 2.52
CA HIS A 60 -9.72 5.47 2.07
C HIS A 60 -8.91 4.92 3.24
N ALA A 61 -7.97 4.04 2.94
CA ALA A 61 -6.98 3.59 3.92
C ALA A 61 -5.79 3.03 3.16
N TYR A 62 -4.61 3.10 3.77
CA TYR A 62 -3.40 2.56 3.18
C TYR A 62 -2.51 2.01 4.29
N TRP A 63 -1.93 0.85 4.03
CA TRP A 63 -1.01 0.19 4.95
C TRP A 63 0.35 0.04 4.29
N VAL A 64 1.39 0.10 5.09
CA VAL A 64 2.76 -0.15 4.62
C VAL A 64 3.30 -1.39 5.30
N VAL A 65 4.22 -2.05 4.60
CA VAL A 65 5.01 -3.13 5.17
C VAL A 65 6.36 -2.55 5.56
N GLU A 66 6.71 -2.71 6.82
CA GLU A 66 7.98 -2.26 7.33
C GLU A 66 8.85 -3.48 7.64
N TYR A 67 10.08 -3.46 7.18
CA TYR A 67 11.04 -4.52 7.40
C TYR A 67 12.31 -3.91 7.94
N GLU A 68 12.67 -4.27 9.17
CA GLU A 68 13.84 -3.72 9.84
C GLU A 68 13.86 -2.19 9.83
N GLY A 69 12.70 -1.60 10.05
CA GLY A 69 12.57 -0.15 10.14
C GLY A 69 12.42 0.57 8.80
N GLU A 70 12.41 -0.16 7.69
CA GLU A 70 12.27 0.46 6.37
C GLU A 70 10.96 0.04 5.72
N VAL A 71 10.33 0.97 5.03
CA VAL A 71 9.13 0.68 4.24
C VAL A 71 9.55 -0.04 2.97
N VAL A 72 9.00 -1.24 2.78
CA VAL A 72 9.36 -2.11 1.66
C VAL A 72 8.16 -2.54 0.82
N GLY A 73 6.99 -2.05 1.16
CA GLY A 73 5.79 -2.36 0.39
C GLY A 73 4.58 -1.68 0.99
N GLY A 74 3.45 -1.89 0.34
CA GLY A 74 2.19 -1.34 0.83
C GLY A 74 1.03 -1.62 -0.09
N GLY A 75 -0.15 -1.23 0.35
CA GLY A 75 -1.37 -1.34 -0.41
C GLY A 75 -2.52 -0.69 0.33
N GLY A 76 -3.56 -0.35 -0.37
CA GLY A 76 -4.67 0.35 0.24
C GLY A 76 -6.02 0.10 -0.41
N ILE A 77 -7.01 0.80 0.08
CA ILE A 77 -8.37 0.75 -0.46
C ILE A 77 -8.91 2.17 -0.67
N ALA A 78 -9.79 2.29 -1.64
CA ALA A 78 -10.50 3.53 -1.91
C ALA A 78 -11.85 3.18 -2.54
N PRO A 79 -12.82 4.10 -2.48
CA PRO A 79 -14.09 3.86 -3.16
C PRO A 79 -13.87 3.64 -4.65
N LEU A 80 -14.58 2.68 -5.23
CA LEU A 80 -14.46 2.40 -6.66
C LEU A 80 -15.10 3.56 -7.44
N ALA A 81 -14.31 4.15 -8.32
CA ALA A 81 -14.77 5.29 -9.11
C ALA A 81 -15.94 4.91 -10.00
N GLY A 82 -16.97 5.76 -10.04
CA GLY A 82 -18.12 5.55 -10.91
C GLY A 82 -19.13 4.54 -10.40
N SER A 83 -18.94 4.00 -9.21
CA SER A 83 -19.89 3.04 -8.63
C SER A 83 -20.59 3.63 -7.42
N GLU A 84 -21.54 2.88 -6.88
CA GLU A 84 -22.17 3.23 -5.62
C GLU A 84 -21.12 3.23 -4.51
N SER A 85 -21.40 4.01 -3.46
CA SER A 85 -20.44 4.18 -2.36
C SER A 85 -20.20 2.93 -1.52
N ASP A 86 -20.90 1.83 -1.79
CA ASP A 86 -20.75 0.60 -1.03
C ASP A 86 -19.70 -0.36 -1.60
N ILE A 87 -18.99 0.05 -2.63
CA ILE A 87 -17.93 -0.77 -3.25
C ILE A 87 -16.60 -0.05 -3.16
N CYS A 88 -15.57 -0.76 -2.70
CA CYS A 88 -14.21 -0.24 -2.72
C CYS A 88 -13.29 -1.19 -3.49
N GLU A 89 -12.12 -0.69 -3.86
CA GLU A 89 -11.13 -1.51 -4.56
C GLU A 89 -9.80 -1.47 -3.86
N LEU A 90 -9.02 -2.54 -4.02
CA LEU A 90 -7.64 -2.57 -3.59
C LEU A 90 -6.82 -1.76 -4.59
N GLN A 91 -5.96 -0.90 -4.08
CA GLN A 91 -5.16 -0.01 -4.91
C GLN A 91 -3.70 0.00 -4.50
N LYS A 92 -2.84 0.24 -5.46
CA LYS A 92 -1.41 0.53 -5.25
C LYS A 92 -0.74 -0.49 -4.34
N MET A 93 -0.99 -1.77 -4.62
CA MET A 93 -0.36 -2.86 -3.86
C MET A 93 0.98 -3.20 -4.50
N TYR A 94 2.07 -2.82 -3.83
CA TYR A 94 3.43 -3.00 -4.34
C TYR A 94 4.32 -3.53 -3.23
N PHE A 95 5.16 -4.52 -3.56
CA PHE A 95 6.11 -5.10 -2.62
C PHE A 95 7.46 -5.25 -3.30
N LEU A 96 8.53 -4.87 -2.61
CA LEU A 96 9.88 -5.11 -3.10
C LEU A 96 10.14 -6.62 -3.16
N PRO A 97 11.02 -7.08 -4.08
CA PRO A 97 11.25 -8.51 -4.27
C PRO A 97 11.62 -9.27 -3.00
N ALA A 98 12.36 -8.65 -2.09
CA ALA A 98 12.84 -9.31 -0.88
C ALA A 98 11.72 -9.83 0.02
N ILE A 99 10.53 -9.25 -0.06
CA ILE A 99 9.42 -9.65 0.81
C ILE A 99 8.29 -10.36 0.07
N ARG A 100 8.47 -10.64 -1.21
CA ARG A 100 7.47 -11.38 -1.98
C ARG A 100 7.48 -12.85 -1.58
N GLY A 101 6.34 -13.51 -1.77
CA GLY A 101 6.24 -14.93 -1.49
C GLY A 101 6.09 -15.28 -0.02
N LYS A 102 5.84 -14.30 0.84
CA LYS A 102 5.69 -14.51 2.28
C LYS A 102 4.23 -14.39 2.74
N GLY A 103 3.29 -14.36 1.81
CA GLY A 103 1.88 -14.25 2.14
C GLY A 103 1.43 -12.86 2.58
N LEU A 104 2.28 -11.85 2.40
CA LEU A 104 1.97 -10.49 2.86
C LEU A 104 0.84 -9.84 2.08
N ALA A 105 0.79 -10.09 0.77
CA ALA A 105 -0.28 -9.53 -0.06
C ALA A 105 -1.63 -10.04 0.42
N LYS A 106 -1.74 -11.34 0.72
CA LYS A 106 -2.97 -11.92 1.22
C LYS A 106 -3.32 -11.35 2.60
N LYS A 107 -2.35 -11.23 3.47
CA LYS A 107 -2.56 -10.70 4.81
C LYS A 107 -3.04 -9.26 4.74
N LEU A 108 -2.41 -8.45 3.90
CA LEU A 108 -2.81 -7.06 3.73
C LEU A 108 -4.21 -6.97 3.13
N ALA A 109 -4.52 -7.81 2.16
CA ALA A 109 -5.84 -7.84 1.55
C ALA A 109 -6.94 -8.18 2.57
N LEU A 110 -6.66 -9.13 3.47
CA LEU A 110 -7.62 -9.48 4.52
C LEU A 110 -7.84 -8.32 5.49
N MET A 111 -6.76 -7.63 5.88
CA MET A 111 -6.86 -6.45 6.71
C MET A 111 -7.67 -5.36 6.04
N ALA A 112 -7.45 -5.18 4.74
CA ALA A 112 -8.17 -4.18 3.97
C ALA A 112 -9.65 -4.50 3.88
N MET A 113 -9.99 -5.76 3.69
CA MET A 113 -11.39 -6.19 3.64
C MET A 113 -12.09 -5.93 4.95
N GLU A 114 -11.44 -6.22 6.07
CA GLU A 114 -12.01 -5.97 7.37
C GLU A 114 -12.23 -4.47 7.60
N GLN A 115 -11.26 -3.65 7.24
CA GLN A 115 -11.38 -2.20 7.33
C GLN A 115 -12.53 -1.70 6.44
N ALA A 116 -12.68 -2.28 5.26
CA ALA A 116 -13.76 -1.91 4.35
C ALA A 116 -15.12 -2.17 4.97
N ARG A 117 -15.28 -3.32 5.64
CA ARG A 117 -16.53 -3.62 6.34
C ARG A 117 -16.82 -2.60 7.42
N GLU A 118 -15.79 -2.22 8.20
CA GLU A 118 -15.95 -1.21 9.25
C GLU A 118 -16.34 0.15 8.70
N MET A 119 -15.93 0.44 7.47
CA MET A 119 -16.28 1.69 6.79
C MET A 119 -17.66 1.64 6.12
N GLY A 120 -18.30 0.48 6.12
CA GLY A 120 -19.62 0.31 5.51
C GLY A 120 -19.65 -0.18 4.08
N PHE A 121 -18.49 -0.58 3.52
CA PHE A 121 -18.48 -1.18 2.19
C PHE A 121 -19.00 -2.62 2.23
N LYS A 122 -19.47 -3.09 1.11
CA LYS A 122 -20.04 -4.44 1.00
C LYS A 122 -19.20 -5.35 0.07
#